data_34179ca5090c4855e2cbd5a36cb92be5
#
_entry.id   34179ca5090c4855e2cbd5a36cb92be5
#
_cell.length_a   1.000
_cell.length_b   1.000
_cell.length_c   1.000
_cell.angle_alpha   90.00
_cell.angle_beta   90.00
_cell.angle_gamma   90.00
#
_symmetry.space_group_name_H-M   'P 1'
#
loop_
_entity.id
_entity.type
_entity.pdbx_description
1 polymer ?
#
loop_
_entity_poly.entity_id
_entity_poly.type
_entity_poly.pdbx_seq_one_letter_code
_entity_poly.pdbx_strand_id
1 'polypeptide(L)' 'MSNGGLDLNVLVVAMANIIADGQSKEDILLIIHLLNALQNALKSYIV' A
#
# COMPACT_ATOMS: atom_id res chain seq x y z
N MET A 1 -14.90 18.40 -3.93
CA MET A 1 -14.67 17.26 -4.71
C MET A 1 -13.20 16.99 -4.84
N SER A 2 -12.93 15.86 -5.09
CA SER A 2 -11.56 15.56 -5.21
C SER A 2 -11.03 16.28 -6.40
N ASN A 3 -9.91 16.72 -6.31
CA ASN A 3 -9.26 17.42 -7.26
C ASN A 3 -8.94 16.58 -8.41
N GLY A 4 -9.57 16.76 -9.47
CA GLY A 4 -9.35 16.02 -10.67
C GLY A 4 -9.84 14.59 -10.59
N GLY A 5 -10.67 14.30 -9.64
CA GLY A 5 -11.24 12.98 -9.50
C GLY A 5 -10.35 11.94 -8.87
N LEU A 6 -9.16 12.29 -8.46
CA LEU A 6 -8.28 11.35 -7.79
C LEU A 6 -8.64 11.25 -6.33
N ASP A 7 -9.07 10.08 -5.91
CA ASP A 7 -9.36 9.78 -4.52
C ASP A 7 -8.30 8.81 -4.02
N LEU A 8 -7.52 9.25 -3.06
CA LEU A 8 -6.41 8.47 -2.54
C LEU A 8 -6.89 7.16 -1.92
N ASN A 9 -8.01 7.20 -1.22
CA ASN A 9 -8.56 5.99 -0.60
C ASN A 9 -8.98 4.97 -1.65
N VAL A 10 -9.61 5.43 -2.72
CA VAL A 10 -10.01 4.53 -3.80
C VAL A 10 -8.78 3.93 -4.46
N LEU A 11 -7.75 4.74 -4.68
CA LEU A 11 -6.51 4.26 -5.27
C LEU A 11 -5.86 3.21 -4.39
N VAL A 12 -5.82 3.45 -3.09
CA VAL A 12 -5.21 2.50 -2.15
C VAL A 12 -5.97 1.17 -2.15
N VAL A 13 -7.30 1.20 -2.14
CA VAL A 13 -8.10 -0.02 -2.16
C VAL A 13 -7.90 -0.78 -3.47
N ALA A 14 -7.85 -0.07 -4.59
CA ALA A 14 -7.61 -0.71 -5.87
C ALA A 14 -6.24 -1.38 -5.91
N MET A 15 -5.23 -0.72 -5.39
CA MET A 15 -3.89 -1.30 -5.33
C MET A 15 -3.85 -2.51 -4.41
N ALA A 16 -4.53 -2.44 -3.27
CA ALA A 16 -4.58 -3.56 -2.35
C ALA A 16 -5.22 -4.78 -2.99
N ASN A 17 -6.28 -4.57 -3.75
CA ASN A 17 -6.92 -5.65 -4.49
C ASN A 17 -5.98 -6.32 -5.47
N ILE A 18 -5.22 -5.51 -6.21
CA ILE A 18 -4.27 -6.02 -7.20
C ILE A 18 -3.16 -6.82 -6.50
N ILE A 19 -2.64 -6.29 -5.41
CA ILE A 19 -1.54 -6.94 -4.69
C ILE A 19 -2.00 -8.24 -4.06
N ALA A 20 -3.20 -8.25 -3.50
CA ALA A 20 -3.71 -9.42 -2.78
C ALA A 20 -4.22 -10.51 -3.72
N ASP A 21 -4.47 -10.20 -4.97
CA ASP A 21 -5.08 -11.14 -5.90
C ASP A 21 -4.18 -12.36 -6.07
N GLY A 22 -4.75 -13.54 -5.79
CA GLY A 22 -4.02 -14.79 -5.92
C GLY A 22 -3.00 -15.07 -4.85
N GLN A 23 -2.90 -14.23 -3.83
CA GLN A 23 -1.92 -14.40 -2.76
C GLN A 23 -2.51 -15.18 -1.59
N SER A 24 -1.67 -15.97 -0.94
CA SER A 24 -2.05 -16.62 0.30
C SER A 24 -2.05 -15.61 1.44
N LYS A 25 -2.67 -15.98 2.55
CA LYS A 25 -2.68 -15.15 3.74
C LYS A 25 -1.26 -14.85 4.21
N GLU A 26 -0.39 -15.84 4.17
CA GLU A 26 1.00 -15.66 4.58
C GLU A 26 1.75 -14.71 3.68
N ASP A 27 1.50 -14.82 2.37
CA ASP A 27 2.13 -13.90 1.42
C ASP A 27 1.66 -12.48 1.64
N ILE A 28 0.38 -12.29 1.95
CA ILE A 28 -0.15 -10.97 2.25
C ILE A 28 0.52 -10.40 3.49
N LEU A 29 0.74 -11.22 4.51
CA LEU A 29 1.44 -10.77 5.71
C LEU A 29 2.88 -10.33 5.39
N LEU A 30 3.56 -11.07 4.54
CA LEU A 30 4.90 -10.69 4.10
C LEU A 30 4.89 -9.34 3.38
N ILE A 31 3.91 -9.15 2.51
CA ILE A 31 3.77 -7.88 1.80
C ILE A 31 3.54 -6.73 2.78
N ILE A 32 2.70 -6.96 3.78
CA ILE A 32 2.45 -5.94 4.81
C ILE A 32 3.75 -5.58 5.53
N HIS A 33 4.53 -6.58 5.91
CA HIS A 33 5.81 -6.34 6.58
C HIS A 33 6.77 -5.56 5.68
N LEU A 34 6.82 -5.92 4.41
CA LEU A 34 7.67 -5.23 3.45
C LEU A 34 7.27 -3.78 3.30
N LEU A 35 5.98 -3.52 3.21
CA LEU A 35 5.47 -2.15 3.08
C LEU A 35 5.77 -1.33 4.33
N ASN A 36 5.67 -1.93 5.50
CA ASN A 36 6.04 -1.25 6.74
C ASN A 36 7.53 -0.90 6.77
N ALA A 37 8.37 -1.81 6.36
CA ALA A 37 9.80 -1.55 6.31
C ALA A 37 10.12 -0.44 5.31
N LEU A 38 9.48 -0.47 4.16
CA LEU A 38 9.66 0.57 3.15
C LEU A 38 9.21 1.93 3.68
N GLN A 39 8.06 1.96 4.37
CA GLN A 39 7.54 3.18 4.96
C GLN A 39 8.53 3.77 5.96
N ASN A 40 9.09 2.92 6.81
CA ASN A 40 10.06 3.38 7.81
C ASN A 40 11.33 3.90 7.15
N ALA A 41 11.80 3.24 6.12
CA ALA A 41 12.98 3.69 5.39
C ALA A 41 12.73 5.05 4.74
N LEU A 42 11.56 5.23 4.16
CA LEU A 42 11.22 6.51 3.53
C LEU A 42 11.13 7.64 4.56
N LYS A 43 10.62 7.35 5.74
CA LYS A 43 10.53 8.35 6.80
C LYS A 43 11.89 8.89 7.18
N SER A 44 12.93 8.08 7.09
CA SER A 44 14.26 8.53 7.45
C SER A 44 14.79 9.62 6.53
N TYR A 45 14.22 9.75 5.35
CA TYR A 45 14.64 10.77 4.38
C TYR A 45 14.03 12.15 4.68
N ILE A 46 12.98 12.20 5.45
CA ILE A 46 12.27 13.45 5.73
C ILE A 46 12.37 13.89 7.18
N VAL A 47 13.09 13.17 8.00
CA VAL A 47 13.28 13.52 9.41
C VAL A 47 14.52 14.35 9.60
#